data_9dc0d9a16727faeac9c17bade85e2acd
#
_entry.id   9dc0d9a16727faeac9c17bade85e2acd
#
_cell.length_a   1.000
_cell.length_b   1.000
_cell.length_c   1.000
_cell.angle_alpha   90.00
_cell.angle_beta   90.00
_cell.angle_gamma   90.00
#
_symmetry.space_group_name_H-M   'P 1'
#
loop_
_entity.id
_entity.type
_entity.pdbx_description
1 polymer ?
#
loop_
_entity_poly.entity_id
_entity_poly.type
_entity_poly.pdbx_seq_one_letter_code
_entity_poly.pdbx_strand_id
1 'polypeptide(L)'
;MDFESEFQARYGFPLEHTKLSANLWNVSKWSNDSWSTFAKSDNVKNNILDVMEKQFSELSLDILNGKTTTEKPIQVSNNFTYQNKFNIHVNTGLSESAKRDTGETSTTIDWIGVGTDGTAESVSQTGLGSAYGNRKQFSVDGQRKVVNQTAKYGMLFDDSDLTVPITLREACTFTASTSGICHHRISYSDFVLDTGERIVFSIYELMQNG
;
A
#
# COMPACT_ATOMS: atom_id res chain seq x y z
N MET A 1 -20.30 -4.86 13.12
CA MET A 1 -19.10 -5.19 13.93
C MET A 1 -18.12 -4.09 13.64
N ASP A 2 -17.54 -3.45 14.65
CA ASP A 2 -16.56 -2.41 14.40
C ASP A 2 -15.18 -3.03 14.06
N PHE A 3 -14.31 -2.22 13.50
CA PHE A 3 -12.98 -2.63 13.06
C PHE A 3 -12.13 -3.26 14.20
N GLU A 4 -12.29 -2.78 15.43
CA GLU A 4 -11.58 -3.30 16.61
C GLU A 4 -11.98 -4.73 16.93
N SER A 5 -13.28 -5.00 16.95
CA SER A 5 -13.83 -6.34 17.21
C SER A 5 -13.41 -7.33 16.12
N GLU A 6 -13.33 -6.89 14.89
CA GLU A 6 -12.93 -7.74 13.76
C GLU A 6 -11.42 -8.02 13.78
N PHE A 7 -10.61 -7.04 14.14
CA PHE A 7 -9.17 -7.21 14.31
C PHE A 7 -8.84 -8.17 15.46
N GLN A 8 -9.50 -8.02 16.61
CA GLN A 8 -9.32 -8.89 17.76
C GLN A 8 -9.73 -10.34 17.46
N ALA A 9 -10.86 -10.54 16.76
CA ALA A 9 -11.33 -11.86 16.36
C ALA A 9 -10.35 -12.55 15.39
N ARG A 10 -9.65 -11.77 14.58
CA ARG A 10 -8.76 -12.29 13.53
C ARG A 10 -7.34 -12.58 14.01
N TYR A 11 -6.81 -11.77 14.92
CA TYR A 11 -5.41 -11.82 15.35
C TYR A 11 -5.22 -12.24 16.81
N GLY A 12 -6.30 -12.44 17.58
CA GLY A 12 -6.27 -12.99 18.92
C GLY A 12 -5.73 -12.05 20.00
N PHE A 13 -5.48 -10.78 19.70
CA PHE A 13 -5.06 -9.76 20.66
C PHE A 13 -5.83 -8.46 20.48
N PRO A 14 -6.19 -7.77 21.58
CA PRO A 14 -6.95 -6.53 21.51
C PRO A 14 -6.09 -5.39 20.94
N LEU A 15 -6.72 -4.55 20.13
CA LEU A 15 -6.10 -3.33 19.56
C LEU A 15 -5.56 -2.39 20.64
N GLU A 16 -6.12 -2.42 21.86
CA GLU A 16 -5.73 -1.57 22.99
C GLU A 16 -4.26 -1.71 23.42
N HIS A 17 -3.64 -2.85 23.12
CA HIS A 17 -2.24 -3.09 23.46
C HIS A 17 -1.27 -2.78 22.33
N THR A 18 -1.78 -2.55 21.15
CA THR A 18 -1.01 -2.10 20.02
C THR A 18 -1.38 -0.65 19.69
N LYS A 19 -0.71 0.32 20.29
CA LYS A 19 -0.65 1.70 19.76
C LYS A 19 0.01 1.73 18.37
N LEU A 20 -0.17 0.66 17.62
CA LEU A 20 0.33 0.45 16.28
C LEU A 20 -0.74 0.97 15.34
N SER A 21 -0.45 2.04 14.63
CA SER A 21 -1.22 2.43 13.48
C SER A 21 -1.45 1.22 12.59
N ALA A 22 -2.72 0.85 12.41
CA ALA A 22 -3.04 -0.24 11.48
C ALA A 22 -2.86 0.29 10.06
N ASN A 23 -1.92 -0.27 9.32
CA ASN A 23 -1.68 0.07 7.94
C ASN A 23 -2.26 -1.01 7.04
N LEU A 24 -3.26 -0.62 6.28
CA LEU A 24 -3.82 -1.46 5.24
C LEU A 24 -3.21 -1.07 3.89
N TRP A 25 -2.58 -2.01 3.26
CA TRP A 25 -2.10 -1.89 1.89
C TRP A 25 -3.00 -2.67 0.95
N ASN A 26 -3.32 -2.02 -0.12
CA ASN A 26 -4.08 -2.56 -1.20
C ASN A 26 -3.19 -2.56 -2.44
N VAL A 27 -2.92 -3.74 -2.97
CA VAL A 27 -2.10 -3.93 -4.16
C VAL A 27 -3.00 -4.50 -5.24
N SER A 28 -3.04 -3.85 -6.39
CA SER A 28 -3.85 -4.31 -7.51
C SER A 28 -3.10 -4.21 -8.84
N LYS A 29 -3.35 -5.18 -9.72
CA LYS A 29 -2.84 -5.21 -11.09
C LYS A 29 -3.98 -4.96 -12.07
N TRP A 30 -3.72 -4.11 -13.06
CA TRP A 30 -4.69 -3.68 -14.06
C TRP A 30 -4.08 -3.77 -15.45
N SER A 31 -4.88 -4.14 -16.45
CA SER A 31 -4.52 -3.82 -17.84
C SER A 31 -4.76 -2.33 -18.11
N ASN A 32 -4.08 -1.78 -19.11
CA ASN A 32 -4.25 -0.40 -19.52
C ASN A 32 -5.70 -0.08 -19.88
N ASP A 33 -6.38 -0.97 -20.57
CA ASP A 33 -7.77 -0.79 -20.98
C ASP A 33 -8.72 -0.77 -19.77
N SER A 34 -8.53 -1.69 -18.82
CA SER A 34 -9.33 -1.73 -17.59
C SER A 34 -9.13 -0.47 -16.77
N TRP A 35 -7.88 -0.02 -16.59
CA TRP A 35 -7.60 1.21 -15.84
C TRP A 35 -8.23 2.44 -16.51
N SER A 36 -8.09 2.57 -17.84
CA SER A 36 -8.67 3.68 -18.59
C SER A 36 -10.19 3.74 -18.48
N THR A 37 -10.85 2.59 -18.42
CA THR A 37 -12.29 2.49 -18.21
C THR A 37 -12.71 3.04 -16.84
N PHE A 38 -11.94 2.76 -15.81
CA PHE A 38 -12.24 3.19 -14.44
C PHE A 38 -11.81 4.63 -14.15
N ALA A 39 -10.64 5.02 -14.60
CA ALA A 39 -10.07 6.33 -14.31
C ALA A 39 -10.77 7.50 -15.03
N LYS A 40 -11.47 7.24 -16.13
CA LYS A 40 -12.33 8.17 -16.93
C LYS A 40 -11.85 9.61 -17.07
N SER A 41 -10.58 9.90 -16.82
CA SER A 41 -10.05 11.27 -16.93
C SER A 41 -8.59 11.25 -17.31
N ASP A 42 -8.17 12.28 -18.04
CA ASP A 42 -6.77 12.54 -18.41
C ASP A 42 -5.87 12.79 -17.19
N ASN A 43 -6.44 12.88 -16.00
CA ASN A 43 -5.73 13.16 -14.75
C ASN A 43 -5.75 11.95 -13.80
N VAL A 44 -5.31 10.82 -14.32
CA VAL A 44 -5.24 9.54 -13.59
C VAL A 44 -4.50 9.67 -12.25
N LYS A 45 -3.42 10.45 -12.21
CA LYS A 45 -2.61 10.65 -11.01
C LYS A 45 -3.41 11.24 -9.84
N ASN A 46 -4.35 12.15 -10.11
CA ASN A 46 -5.12 12.83 -9.07
C ASN A 46 -6.34 12.03 -8.59
N ASN A 47 -6.64 10.89 -9.20
CA ASN A 47 -7.83 10.10 -8.90
C ASN A 47 -7.53 8.66 -8.47
N ILE A 48 -6.24 8.30 -8.27
CA ILE A 48 -5.84 6.93 -7.88
C ILE A 48 -6.60 6.47 -6.64
N LEU A 49 -6.61 7.29 -5.59
CA LEU A 49 -7.28 6.95 -4.34
C LEU A 49 -8.80 6.83 -4.52
N ASP A 50 -9.42 7.72 -5.26
CA ASP A 50 -10.87 7.70 -5.47
C ASP A 50 -11.30 6.47 -6.29
N VAL A 51 -10.51 6.09 -7.29
CA VAL A 51 -10.72 4.85 -8.06
C VAL A 51 -10.60 3.63 -7.15
N MET A 52 -9.53 3.58 -6.35
CA MET A 52 -9.28 2.45 -5.45
C MET A 52 -10.32 2.39 -4.33
N GLU A 53 -10.74 3.51 -3.75
CA GLU A 53 -11.78 3.56 -2.72
C GLU A 53 -13.14 3.07 -3.25
N LYS A 54 -13.48 3.41 -4.48
CA LYS A 54 -14.70 2.90 -5.11
C LYS A 54 -14.65 1.39 -5.29
N GLN A 55 -13.55 0.87 -5.83
CA GLN A 55 -13.35 -0.58 -5.97
C GLN A 55 -13.31 -1.28 -4.62
N PHE A 56 -12.66 -0.66 -3.63
CA PHE A 56 -12.59 -1.18 -2.28
C PHE A 56 -13.95 -1.25 -1.61
N SER A 57 -14.83 -0.26 -1.80
CA SER A 57 -16.18 -0.28 -1.22
C SER A 57 -17.04 -1.41 -1.81
N GLU A 58 -16.89 -1.71 -3.08
CA GLU A 58 -17.58 -2.83 -3.74
C GLU A 58 -17.04 -4.19 -3.25
N LEU A 59 -15.72 -4.31 -3.07
CA LEU A 59 -15.05 -5.51 -2.56
C LEU A 59 -15.19 -5.68 -1.04
N SER A 60 -15.21 -4.58 -0.28
CA SER A 60 -15.35 -4.64 1.19
C SER A 60 -16.71 -5.17 1.61
N LEU A 61 -17.76 -4.94 0.82
CA LEU A 61 -19.06 -5.57 1.03
C LEU A 61 -18.98 -7.10 0.90
N ASP A 62 -18.19 -7.62 -0.03
CA ASP A 62 -18.00 -9.06 -0.18
C ASP A 62 -17.12 -9.66 0.92
N ILE A 63 -16.15 -8.89 1.43
CA ILE A 63 -15.31 -9.26 2.58
C ILE A 63 -16.15 -9.26 3.88
N LEU A 64 -16.94 -8.21 4.11
CA LEU A 64 -17.85 -8.08 5.25
C LEU A 64 -18.93 -9.17 5.24
N ASN A 65 -19.34 -9.62 4.06
CA ASN A 65 -20.28 -10.72 3.88
C ASN A 65 -19.65 -12.12 3.99
N GLY A 66 -18.37 -12.22 4.38
CA GLY A 66 -17.66 -13.48 4.59
C GLY A 66 -17.36 -14.27 3.30
N LYS A 67 -17.46 -13.62 2.15
CA LYS A 67 -17.25 -14.29 0.85
C LYS A 67 -15.79 -14.47 0.48
N THR A 68 -14.86 -13.69 1.07
CA THR A 68 -13.43 -13.77 0.75
C THR A 68 -12.54 -13.37 1.92
N THR A 69 -11.48 -14.13 2.17
CA THR A 69 -10.35 -13.73 3.03
C THR A 69 -9.17 -13.35 2.14
N THR A 70 -8.60 -12.19 2.34
CA THR A 70 -7.84 -11.46 1.33
C THR A 70 -6.32 -11.56 1.42
N GLU A 71 -5.78 -12.58 2.09
CA GLU A 71 -4.32 -12.79 2.10
C GLU A 71 -3.78 -13.32 0.75
N LYS A 72 -4.66 -13.83 -0.11
CA LYS A 72 -4.30 -14.29 -1.45
C LYS A 72 -4.85 -13.34 -2.51
N PRO A 73 -4.16 -13.18 -3.64
CA PRO A 73 -4.69 -12.40 -4.75
C PRO A 73 -6.04 -12.94 -5.22
N ILE A 74 -6.99 -12.05 -5.38
CA ILE A 74 -8.30 -12.38 -5.95
C ILE A 74 -8.31 -11.87 -7.39
N GLN A 75 -8.52 -12.75 -8.32
CA GLN A 75 -8.76 -12.37 -9.71
C GLN A 75 -10.24 -11.99 -9.85
N VAL A 76 -10.51 -10.69 -9.91
CA VAL A 76 -11.87 -10.14 -10.04
C VAL A 76 -12.37 -10.20 -11.49
N SER A 77 -11.43 -10.08 -12.44
CA SER A 77 -11.68 -10.27 -13.88
C SER A 77 -10.38 -10.69 -14.57
N ASN A 78 -10.44 -11.03 -15.85
CA ASN A 78 -9.25 -11.39 -16.62
C ASN A 78 -8.17 -10.27 -16.64
N ASN A 79 -8.55 -9.04 -16.32
CA ASN A 79 -7.73 -7.84 -16.41
C ASN A 79 -7.50 -7.14 -15.07
N PHE A 80 -7.95 -7.72 -13.96
CA PHE A 80 -7.83 -7.14 -12.64
C PHE A 80 -7.58 -8.19 -11.56
N THR A 81 -6.44 -8.07 -10.90
CA THR A 81 -6.05 -8.88 -9.73
C THR A 81 -5.81 -7.96 -8.54
N TYR A 82 -6.23 -8.39 -7.37
CA TYR A 82 -6.26 -7.59 -6.15
C TYR A 82 -5.79 -8.37 -4.93
N GLN A 83 -5.06 -7.72 -4.04
CA GLN A 83 -4.67 -8.26 -2.75
C GLN A 83 -4.69 -7.17 -1.68
N ASN A 84 -5.31 -7.47 -0.55
CA ASN A 84 -5.18 -6.67 0.67
C ASN A 84 -4.11 -7.27 1.58
N LYS A 85 -3.33 -6.41 2.20
CA LYS A 85 -2.38 -6.84 3.20
C LYS A 85 -2.23 -5.80 4.31
N PHE A 86 -2.24 -6.28 5.54
CA PHE A 86 -1.77 -5.48 6.66
C PHE A 86 -0.26 -5.57 6.72
N ASN A 87 0.40 -4.45 6.87
CA ASN A 87 1.84 -4.42 7.01
C ASN A 87 2.25 -4.13 8.45
N ILE A 88 3.53 -4.35 8.70
CA ILE A 88 4.17 -3.90 9.93
C ILE A 88 4.95 -2.60 9.68
N HIS A 89 4.93 -1.70 10.67
CA HIS A 89 5.92 -0.64 10.73
C HIS A 89 7.30 -1.27 11.00
N VAL A 90 8.28 -0.89 10.22
CA VAL A 90 9.66 -1.23 10.56
C VAL A 90 10.17 -0.31 11.67
N ASN A 91 11.16 -0.75 12.45
CA ASN A 91 11.66 0.01 13.60
C ASN A 91 12.11 1.44 13.26
N THR A 92 12.72 1.63 12.09
CA THR A 92 13.12 2.96 11.60
C THR A 92 11.92 3.87 11.36
N GLY A 93 10.82 3.33 10.82
CA GLY A 93 9.58 4.05 10.61
C GLY A 93 8.89 4.43 11.91
N LEU A 94 8.86 3.53 12.90
CA LEU A 94 8.35 3.83 14.25
C LEU A 94 9.13 4.94 14.92
N SER A 95 10.47 4.95 14.79
CA SER A 95 11.32 6.00 15.32
C SER A 95 10.99 7.36 14.71
N GLU A 96 10.76 7.44 13.40
CA GLU A 96 10.35 8.68 12.73
C GLU A 96 8.96 9.14 13.15
N SER A 97 8.04 8.23 13.39
CA SER A 97 6.71 8.56 13.92
C SER A 97 6.82 9.14 15.33
N ALA A 98 7.61 8.53 16.20
CA ALA A 98 7.84 9.02 17.56
C ALA A 98 8.47 10.42 17.57
N LYS A 99 9.41 10.71 16.67
CA LYS A 99 9.98 12.07 16.53
C LYS A 99 8.91 13.10 16.14
N ARG A 100 7.99 12.77 15.25
CA ARG A 100 6.87 13.66 14.91
C ARG A 100 5.99 13.96 16.12
N ASP A 101 5.68 12.94 16.91
CA ASP A 101 4.82 13.08 18.08
C ASP A 101 5.48 13.92 19.19
N THR A 102 6.80 13.87 19.32
CA THR A 102 7.57 14.66 20.30
C THR A 102 7.95 16.05 19.79
N GLY A 103 7.64 16.38 18.55
CA GLY A 103 8.02 17.66 17.93
C GLY A 103 9.50 17.75 17.53
N GLU A 104 10.22 16.62 17.51
CA GLU A 104 11.56 16.56 16.94
C GLU A 104 11.52 16.66 15.41
N THR A 105 12.65 17.01 14.81
CA THR A 105 12.76 17.03 13.35
C THR A 105 12.53 15.62 12.79
N SER A 106 11.48 15.47 12.00
CA SER A 106 11.14 14.23 11.30
C SER A 106 10.96 14.48 9.81
N THR A 107 11.08 13.42 9.03
CA THR A 107 10.88 13.48 7.58
C THR A 107 9.52 12.91 7.20
N THR A 108 8.91 13.50 6.17
CA THR A 108 7.59 13.06 5.68
C THR A 108 7.74 11.84 4.77
N ILE A 109 6.80 10.88 4.89
CA ILE A 109 6.64 9.83 3.89
C ILE A 109 6.18 10.48 2.58
N ASP A 110 7.00 10.39 1.54
CA ASP A 110 6.64 10.94 0.23
C ASP A 110 7.09 10.06 -0.94
N TRP A 111 7.70 8.92 -0.68
CA TRP A 111 8.22 8.04 -1.71
C TRP A 111 7.76 6.61 -1.52
N ILE A 112 7.62 5.88 -2.63
CA ILE A 112 7.39 4.45 -2.64
C ILE A 112 8.33 3.80 -3.64
N GLY A 113 8.88 2.65 -3.26
CA GLY A 113 9.63 1.77 -4.14
C GLY A 113 9.02 0.38 -4.17
N VAL A 114 9.30 -0.34 -5.22
CA VAL A 114 8.90 -1.74 -5.42
C VAL A 114 10.12 -2.64 -5.54
N GLY A 115 9.93 -3.94 -5.35
CA GLY A 115 11.02 -4.89 -5.42
C GLY A 115 10.55 -6.31 -5.71
N THR A 116 11.52 -7.20 -5.88
CA THR A 116 11.32 -8.59 -6.32
C THR A 116 11.52 -9.62 -5.20
N ASP A 117 11.96 -9.19 -4.00
CA ASP A 117 12.13 -10.09 -2.86
C ASP A 117 10.80 -10.42 -2.20
N GLY A 118 10.46 -11.71 -2.13
CA GLY A 118 9.27 -12.23 -1.46
C GLY A 118 9.49 -12.64 0.00
N THR A 119 10.63 -12.30 0.60
CA THR A 119 10.90 -12.59 2.01
C THR A 119 9.89 -11.89 2.91
N ALA A 120 9.33 -12.62 3.87
CA ALA A 120 8.36 -12.08 4.82
C ALA A 120 8.89 -10.84 5.55
N GLU A 121 7.97 -9.97 5.93
CA GLU A 121 8.28 -8.72 6.61
C GLU A 121 8.89 -8.99 8.00
N SER A 122 9.86 -8.15 8.38
CA SER A 122 10.45 -8.11 9.72
C SER A 122 10.60 -6.66 10.19
N VAL A 123 10.38 -6.42 11.47
CA VAL A 123 10.51 -5.09 12.09
C VAL A 123 11.94 -4.54 12.00
N SER A 124 12.93 -5.39 11.84
CA SER A 124 14.35 -5.01 11.71
C SER A 124 14.76 -4.60 10.30
N GLN A 125 13.88 -4.75 9.31
CA GLN A 125 14.18 -4.36 7.94
C GLN A 125 14.27 -2.85 7.81
N THR A 126 15.18 -2.39 6.96
CA THR A 126 15.45 -0.96 6.74
C THR A 126 15.12 -0.51 5.32
N GLY A 127 14.60 -1.40 4.49
CA GLY A 127 14.28 -1.13 3.09
C GLY A 127 13.76 -2.35 2.36
N LEU A 128 13.75 -2.25 1.04
CA LEU A 128 13.46 -3.36 0.14
C LEU A 128 14.60 -4.38 0.17
N GLY A 129 14.25 -5.66 0.13
CA GLY A 129 15.23 -6.75 0.03
C GLY A 129 15.90 -6.79 -1.33
N SER A 130 15.15 -6.55 -2.40
CA SER A 130 15.64 -6.46 -3.78
C SER A 130 14.88 -5.37 -4.53
N ALA A 131 15.35 -4.12 -4.38
CA ALA A 131 14.73 -2.96 -5.02
C ALA A 131 14.76 -3.08 -6.56
N TYR A 132 13.68 -2.65 -7.22
CA TYR A 132 13.56 -2.66 -8.66
C TYR A 132 13.00 -1.34 -9.19
N GLY A 133 13.66 -0.76 -10.19
CA GLY A 133 13.31 0.56 -10.74
C GLY A 133 13.60 1.71 -9.78
N ASN A 134 13.13 2.88 -10.16
CA ASN A 134 13.25 4.08 -9.34
C ASN A 134 12.05 4.21 -8.39
N ARG A 135 12.29 4.81 -7.22
CA ARG A 135 11.20 5.23 -6.35
C ARG A 135 10.39 6.34 -6.99
N LYS A 136 9.08 6.33 -6.78
CA LYS A 136 8.16 7.39 -7.23
C LYS A 136 7.71 8.24 -6.05
N GLN A 137 7.43 9.50 -6.31
CA GLN A 137 7.06 10.47 -5.29
C GLN A 137 5.55 10.67 -5.24
N PHE A 138 4.93 10.45 -4.07
CA PHE A 138 3.48 10.58 -3.91
C PHE A 138 2.96 11.97 -4.24
N SER A 139 3.69 13.03 -3.86
CA SER A 139 3.29 14.40 -4.12
C SER A 139 3.43 14.84 -5.58
N VAL A 140 4.17 14.08 -6.41
CA VAL A 140 4.44 14.41 -7.82
C VAL A 140 3.76 13.41 -8.76
N ASP A 141 3.96 12.12 -8.50
CA ASP A 141 3.57 11.03 -9.40
C ASP A 141 2.32 10.27 -8.94
N GLY A 142 1.84 10.57 -7.75
CA GLY A 142 0.73 9.87 -7.12
C GLY A 142 -0.18 10.80 -6.34
N GLN A 143 -0.77 10.28 -5.27
CA GLN A 143 -1.64 11.02 -4.37
C GLN A 143 -1.25 10.80 -2.91
N ARG A 144 -1.39 11.83 -2.11
CA ARG A 144 -1.41 11.74 -0.64
C ARG A 144 -2.47 12.70 -0.09
N LYS A 145 -3.26 12.24 0.85
CA LYS A 145 -4.27 13.06 1.53
C LYS A 145 -4.49 12.56 2.95
N VAL A 146 -5.03 13.42 3.78
CA VAL A 146 -5.55 13.04 5.10
C VAL A 146 -7.06 13.19 5.06
N VAL A 147 -7.78 12.14 5.44
CA VAL A 147 -9.24 12.15 5.56
C VAL A 147 -9.56 11.61 6.95
N ASN A 148 -10.19 12.45 7.76
CA ASN A 148 -10.39 12.18 9.19
C ASN A 148 -9.02 11.90 9.86
N GLN A 149 -8.87 10.75 10.49
CA GLN A 149 -7.64 10.33 11.19
C GLN A 149 -6.79 9.36 10.35
N THR A 150 -7.05 9.27 9.04
CA THR A 150 -6.37 8.34 8.15
C THR A 150 -5.50 9.09 7.16
N ALA A 151 -4.20 8.82 7.16
CA ALA A 151 -3.32 9.20 6.08
C ALA A 151 -3.49 8.19 4.93
N LYS A 152 -3.66 8.70 3.73
CA LYS A 152 -3.90 7.90 2.53
C LYS A 152 -2.87 8.23 1.47
N TYR A 153 -2.32 7.19 0.85
CA TYR A 153 -1.34 7.31 -0.23
C TYR A 153 -1.77 6.45 -1.40
N GLY A 154 -1.67 6.97 -2.61
CA GLY A 154 -1.95 6.25 -3.86
C GLY A 154 -0.80 6.38 -4.83
N MET A 155 -0.36 5.28 -5.44
CA MET A 155 0.69 5.25 -6.45
C MET A 155 0.42 4.20 -7.51
N LEU A 156 0.79 4.54 -8.72
CA LEU A 156 0.73 3.66 -9.88
C LEU A 156 2.13 3.52 -10.47
N PHE A 157 2.51 2.29 -10.81
CA PHE A 157 3.66 1.97 -11.65
C PHE A 157 3.17 1.25 -12.92
N ASP A 158 3.73 1.58 -14.05
CA ASP A 158 3.46 0.96 -15.33
C ASP A 158 4.75 0.56 -16.06
N ASP A 159 4.63 0.12 -17.30
CA ASP A 159 5.74 -0.30 -18.14
C ASP A 159 6.65 0.85 -18.61
N SER A 160 6.29 2.11 -18.35
CA SER A 160 7.19 3.25 -18.53
C SER A 160 8.08 3.50 -17.31
N ASP A 161 7.65 3.03 -16.13
CA ASP A 161 8.38 3.17 -14.87
C ASP A 161 9.34 1.99 -14.61
N LEU A 162 8.99 0.81 -15.12
CA LEU A 162 9.65 -0.47 -14.82
C LEU A 162 9.97 -1.21 -16.13
N THR A 163 11.13 -1.82 -16.19
CA THR A 163 11.44 -2.73 -17.30
C THR A 163 10.66 -4.03 -17.13
N VAL A 164 9.77 -4.32 -18.07
CA VAL A 164 8.91 -5.51 -18.05
C VAL A 164 9.38 -6.55 -19.08
N PRO A 165 9.05 -7.86 -18.92
CA PRO A 165 8.25 -8.41 -17.83
C PRO A 165 9.01 -8.51 -16.51
N ILE A 166 8.28 -8.31 -15.39
CA ILE A 166 8.85 -8.37 -14.04
C ILE A 166 7.86 -8.98 -13.04
N THR A 167 8.34 -9.78 -12.10
CA THR A 167 7.55 -10.26 -10.96
C THR A 167 7.86 -9.41 -9.74
N LEU A 168 6.89 -8.63 -9.31
CA LEU A 168 6.97 -7.80 -8.10
C LEU A 168 6.41 -8.57 -6.90
N ARG A 169 7.09 -8.46 -5.75
CA ARG A 169 6.77 -9.19 -4.51
C ARG A 169 6.81 -8.34 -3.26
N GLU A 170 7.34 -7.14 -3.33
CA GLU A 170 7.47 -6.24 -2.19
C GLU A 170 7.29 -4.78 -2.57
N ALA A 171 6.90 -3.98 -1.59
CA ALA A 171 6.91 -2.53 -1.69
C ALA A 171 7.28 -1.92 -0.33
N CYS A 172 7.87 -0.72 -0.36
CA CYS A 172 8.23 0.03 0.83
C CYS A 172 7.98 1.53 0.63
N THR A 173 7.47 2.20 1.66
CA THR A 173 7.39 3.66 1.68
C THR A 173 8.63 4.27 2.31
N PHE A 174 9.07 5.41 1.78
CA PHE A 174 10.31 6.06 2.16
C PHE A 174 10.15 7.56 2.36
N THR A 175 11.14 8.15 3.04
CA THR A 175 11.23 9.60 3.24
C THR A 175 12.01 10.33 2.15
N ALA A 176 12.73 9.62 1.28
CA ALA A 176 13.51 10.20 0.19
C ALA A 176 13.60 9.27 -1.03
N SER A 177 13.98 9.83 -2.18
CA SER A 177 14.18 9.09 -3.43
C SER A 177 15.30 8.06 -3.33
N THR A 178 16.34 8.39 -2.60
CA THR A 178 17.49 7.52 -2.32
C THR A 178 17.84 7.63 -0.85
N SER A 179 18.43 6.59 -0.28
CA SER A 179 18.93 6.57 1.11
C SER A 179 17.92 7.01 2.20
N GLY A 180 16.65 7.17 1.88
CA GLY A 180 15.62 7.58 2.83
C GLY A 180 15.23 6.44 3.77
N ILE A 181 14.63 6.84 4.90
CA ILE A 181 14.15 5.91 5.92
C ILE A 181 12.95 5.12 5.37
N CYS A 182 13.00 3.80 5.45
CA CYS A 182 11.84 2.94 5.22
C CYS A 182 10.89 3.05 6.40
N HIS A 183 9.63 3.37 6.13
CA HIS A 183 8.58 3.42 7.15
C HIS A 183 7.80 2.13 7.22
N HIS A 184 7.30 1.68 6.07
CA HIS A 184 6.45 0.51 5.96
C HIS A 184 6.99 -0.37 4.85
N ARG A 185 7.09 -1.65 5.10
CA ARG A 185 7.38 -2.65 4.08
C ARG A 185 6.28 -3.70 4.07
N ILE A 186 5.87 -4.09 2.89
CA ILE A 186 5.03 -5.27 2.69
C ILE A 186 5.72 -6.24 1.75
N SER A 187 5.49 -7.53 1.96
CA SER A 187 5.63 -8.54 0.93
C SER A 187 4.25 -9.01 0.49
N TYR A 188 4.07 -9.28 -0.78
CA TYR A 188 2.79 -9.72 -1.32
C TYR A 188 3.02 -10.87 -2.32
N SER A 189 1.95 -11.50 -2.74
CA SER A 189 2.02 -12.58 -3.73
C SER A 189 2.53 -12.06 -5.06
N ASP A 190 3.06 -12.95 -5.88
CA ASP A 190 3.61 -12.64 -7.19
C ASP A 190 2.63 -11.83 -8.05
N PHE A 191 3.00 -10.60 -8.36
CA PHE A 191 2.36 -9.79 -9.37
C PHE A 191 3.29 -9.70 -10.58
N VAL A 192 3.03 -10.52 -11.58
CA VAL A 192 3.74 -10.40 -12.87
C VAL A 192 3.19 -9.19 -13.59
N LEU A 193 4.06 -8.24 -13.88
CA LEU A 193 3.75 -7.04 -14.66
C LEU A 193 4.33 -7.22 -16.06
N ASP A 194 3.46 -7.19 -17.07
CA ASP A 194 3.80 -7.27 -18.48
C ASP A 194 3.56 -5.93 -19.19
N THR A 195 3.96 -5.85 -20.46
CA THR A 195 3.71 -4.68 -21.30
C THR A 195 2.20 -4.37 -21.37
N GLY A 196 1.84 -3.12 -21.17
CA GLY A 196 0.44 -2.68 -21.15
C GLY A 196 -0.29 -2.99 -19.85
N GLU A 197 0.43 -3.38 -18.81
CA GLU A 197 -0.12 -3.58 -17.47
C GLU A 197 0.41 -2.53 -16.49
N ARG A 198 -0.26 -2.39 -15.37
CA ARG A 198 0.12 -1.50 -14.28
C ARG A 198 -0.21 -2.11 -12.93
N ILE A 199 0.63 -1.79 -11.94
CA ILE A 199 0.38 -2.09 -10.55
C ILE A 199 0.02 -0.81 -9.81
N VAL A 200 -1.03 -0.87 -9.00
CA VAL A 200 -1.55 0.26 -8.23
C VAL A 200 -1.52 -0.09 -6.76
N PHE A 201 -0.98 0.83 -5.97
CA PHE A 201 -0.97 0.77 -4.51
C PHE A 201 -1.91 1.81 -3.95
N SER A 202 -2.75 1.43 -3.01
CA SER A 202 -3.38 2.36 -2.09
C SER A 202 -3.08 1.94 -0.65
N ILE A 203 -2.64 2.90 0.13
CA ILE A 203 -2.13 2.69 1.49
C ILE A 203 -2.96 3.54 2.44
N TYR A 204 -3.47 2.93 3.49
CA TYR A 204 -4.28 3.58 4.51
C TYR A 204 -3.59 3.39 5.85
N GLU A 205 -3.12 4.48 6.42
CA GLU A 205 -2.51 4.52 7.74
C GLU A 205 -3.50 5.18 8.71
N LEU A 206 -4.11 4.37 9.58
CA LEU A 206 -5.02 4.86 10.59
C LEU A 206 -4.23 5.39 11.79
N MET A 207 -4.36 6.70 12.06
CA MET A 207 -3.83 7.33 13.25
C MET A 207 -4.88 7.22 14.35
N GLN A 208 -4.66 6.34 15.31
CA GLN A 208 -5.55 6.21 16.47
C GLN A 208 -5.14 7.19 17.56
N ASN A 209 -6.12 7.90 18.12
CA ASN A 209 -5.95 8.57 19.40
C ASN A 209 -5.89 7.51 20.50
N GLY A 210 -4.78 7.47 21.23
CA GLY A 210 -4.63 6.63 22.40
C GLY A 210 -5.54 7.08 23.56
#